data_130d75a0e7235efb391e5f220fc50da0
#
_entry.id   130d75a0e7235efb391e5f220fc50da0
#
_cell.length_a   1.000
_cell.length_b   1.000
_cell.length_c   1.000
_cell.angle_alpha   90.00
_cell.angle_beta   90.00
_cell.angle_gamma   90.00
#
_symmetry.space_group_name_H-M   'P 1'
#
loop_
_entity.id
_entity.type
_entity.pdbx_description
1 polymer ?
#
loop_
_entity_poly.entity_id
_entity_poly.type
_entity_poly.pdbx_seq_one_letter_code
_entity_poly.pdbx_strand_id
1 'polypeptide(L)'
;MNRFRLKLTFTILSLISLVLIVIGIFIGKVMERSYLQMQYDLLRKEALFISETIIDPKILTQQERLEAQIQHFTESMEVRITVVDPLGVVMADTSGVDQKLKNHAHRAEIEAALRGQVGIAHRESDTLHQQMIYVAVPLKDNKTGQVVGAVRSAMSMQTITQSVHQMWFSLVMGLVITLIIGSIVSSRISHGITKPIEEIIRVARNITQRQYESRVKIKPRDELGQLATAINFMASSLEQQMYQISENQQRLTGVLATMPSGVILIAENGRIELINNAVEKMLNISSSELVGKLHFEAGHNYGFSKHIDDVMRTGERKRDEIHIFYPTERMIYADFSPYVNYRGEIKGVLAVLNDITDIRRLEKMRSDFVANVSHELRTPITSIKGFTETLLDGALKDEEISRHFLQIIYDESERLFRLISDILDLSKIEQKRITLTYTEVEMHRLIEETAVLLREQLQRKELKLILPADQGIMLRADKDCLQQILLNLLANAIAYTPEGGNITIELRRDEDYLYLDVADTGIGIPEDDLGRIFERFYRVDKARSRDSGGTGLGLAIVKHICESLHGSITVRSTEGVGSIFSVTLPLDNPIS
;
A
#
# COMPACT_ATOMS: atom_id res chain seq x y z
N MET A 1 30.34 14.88 4.07
CA MET A 1 29.51 16.08 4.30
C MET A 1 30.23 17.23 5.02
N ASN A 2 31.19 16.98 5.88
CA ASN A 2 32.06 18.06 6.43
C ASN A 2 32.81 18.88 5.35
N ARG A 3 32.97 18.32 4.13
CA ARG A 3 33.74 18.99 3.06
C ARG A 3 33.06 20.25 2.50
N PHE A 4 31.75 20.30 2.35
CA PHE A 4 31.04 21.49 1.82
C PHE A 4 31.11 22.64 2.83
N ARG A 5 30.79 22.35 4.10
CA ARG A 5 30.89 23.32 5.19
C ARG A 5 32.31 23.89 5.34
N LEU A 6 33.32 23.00 5.37
CA LEU A 6 34.72 23.41 5.42
C LEU A 6 35.11 24.27 4.21
N LYS A 7 34.69 23.86 3.02
CA LYS A 7 34.97 24.60 1.78
C LYS A 7 34.32 25.99 1.82
N LEU A 8 33.06 26.12 2.23
CA LEU A 8 32.37 27.40 2.31
C LEU A 8 33.00 28.31 3.36
N THR A 9 33.24 27.79 4.59
CA THR A 9 33.89 28.56 5.66
C THR A 9 35.30 29.00 5.25
N PHE A 10 36.08 28.10 4.64
CA PHE A 10 37.44 28.42 4.17
C PHE A 10 37.43 29.46 3.04
N THR A 11 36.49 29.36 2.09
CA THR A 11 36.39 30.34 0.99
C THR A 11 36.03 31.73 1.52
N ILE A 12 35.07 31.83 2.43
CA ILE A 12 34.69 33.11 3.05
C ILE A 12 35.86 33.68 3.85
N LEU A 13 36.49 32.84 4.69
CA LEU A 13 37.59 33.27 5.53
C LEU A 13 38.82 33.71 4.69
N SER A 14 39.17 32.97 3.64
CA SER A 14 40.29 33.32 2.75
C SER A 14 40.04 34.63 2.00
N LEU A 15 38.82 34.89 1.55
CA LEU A 15 38.47 36.16 0.90
C LEU A 15 38.57 37.34 1.87
N ILE A 16 38.00 37.20 3.07
CA ILE A 16 38.07 38.22 4.12
C ILE A 16 39.53 38.47 4.51
N SER A 17 40.32 37.41 4.72
CA SER A 17 41.73 37.52 5.07
C SER A 17 42.54 38.25 4.00
N LEU A 18 42.32 37.92 2.72
CA LEU A 18 43.00 38.56 1.60
C LEU A 18 42.74 40.08 1.57
N VAL A 19 41.44 40.43 1.68
CA VAL A 19 41.03 41.85 1.67
C VAL A 19 41.61 42.60 2.87
N LEU A 20 41.53 42.03 4.06
CA LEU A 20 42.05 42.64 5.28
C LEU A 20 43.57 42.82 5.25
N ILE A 21 44.32 41.83 4.73
CA ILE A 21 45.78 41.92 4.58
C ILE A 21 46.14 43.05 3.61
N VAL A 22 45.49 43.13 2.44
CA VAL A 22 45.75 44.18 1.45
C VAL A 22 45.46 45.57 2.04
N ILE A 23 44.33 45.75 2.68
CA ILE A 23 43.92 46.99 3.33
C ILE A 23 44.87 47.32 4.49
N GLY A 24 45.22 46.32 5.30
CA GLY A 24 46.16 46.52 6.43
C GLY A 24 47.54 47.01 6.00
N ILE A 25 48.10 46.38 4.96
CA ILE A 25 49.40 46.82 4.40
C ILE A 25 49.27 48.23 3.81
N PHE A 26 48.16 48.51 3.08
CA PHE A 26 47.98 49.86 2.52
C PHE A 26 47.89 50.94 3.62
N ILE A 27 47.01 50.73 4.62
CA ILE A 27 46.83 51.66 5.73
C ILE A 27 48.16 51.82 6.51
N GLY A 28 48.81 50.69 6.81
CA GLY A 28 50.09 50.71 7.53
C GLY A 28 51.13 51.57 6.81
N LYS A 29 51.29 51.38 5.49
CA LYS A 29 52.22 52.20 4.70
C LYS A 29 51.86 53.71 4.63
N VAL A 30 50.56 53.99 4.52
CA VAL A 30 50.04 55.36 4.49
C VAL A 30 50.30 56.03 5.85
N MET A 31 49.99 55.34 6.94
CA MET A 31 50.27 55.88 8.31
C MET A 31 51.73 56.06 8.60
N GLU A 32 52.62 55.13 8.23
CA GLU A 32 54.04 55.23 8.36
C GLU A 32 54.57 56.45 7.61
N ARG A 33 54.19 56.63 6.36
CA ARG A 33 54.59 57.84 5.58
C ARG A 33 54.08 59.12 6.22
N SER A 34 52.81 59.15 6.62
CA SER A 34 52.21 60.32 7.25
C SER A 34 52.91 60.67 8.57
N TYR A 35 53.24 59.65 9.38
CA TYR A 35 53.92 59.81 10.64
C TYR A 35 55.33 60.39 10.43
N LEU A 36 56.12 59.82 9.52
CA LEU A 36 57.45 60.36 9.15
C LEU A 36 57.35 61.79 8.64
N GLN A 37 56.43 62.11 7.77
CA GLN A 37 56.18 63.45 7.23
C GLN A 37 55.88 64.44 8.36
N MET A 38 55.06 64.06 9.31
CA MET A 38 54.71 64.89 10.46
C MET A 38 55.92 65.16 11.33
N GLN A 39 56.82 64.18 11.54
CA GLN A 39 58.05 64.37 12.30
C GLN A 39 59.02 65.32 11.60
N TYR A 40 59.17 65.24 10.26
CA TYR A 40 59.93 66.19 9.49
C TYR A 40 59.40 67.62 9.60
N ASP A 41 58.05 67.76 9.45
CA ASP A 41 57.44 69.09 9.56
C ASP A 41 57.58 69.69 10.97
N LEU A 42 57.56 68.85 12.02
CA LEU A 42 57.77 69.25 13.40
C LEU A 42 59.20 69.74 13.59
N LEU A 43 60.22 68.93 13.25
CA LEU A 43 61.62 69.29 13.33
C LEU A 43 61.95 70.59 12.55
N ARG A 44 61.33 70.74 11.38
CA ARG A 44 61.48 71.98 10.58
C ARG A 44 60.91 73.19 11.29
N LYS A 45 59.69 73.08 11.86
CA LYS A 45 59.05 74.17 12.59
C LYS A 45 59.88 74.58 13.84
N GLU A 46 60.38 73.57 14.57
CA GLU A 46 61.23 73.77 15.71
C GLU A 46 62.52 74.48 15.31
N ALA A 47 63.21 74.00 14.27
CA ALA A 47 64.43 74.64 13.76
C ALA A 47 64.16 76.07 13.29
N LEU A 48 63.05 76.34 12.62
CA LEU A 48 62.66 77.70 12.21
C LEU A 48 62.35 78.57 13.40
N PHE A 49 61.60 78.07 14.40
CA PHE A 49 61.30 78.82 15.63
C PHE A 49 62.60 79.24 16.37
N ILE A 50 63.56 78.32 16.48
CA ILE A 50 64.85 78.59 17.10
C ILE A 50 65.64 79.62 16.28
N SER A 51 65.62 79.47 14.92
CA SER A 51 66.33 80.42 14.05
C SER A 51 65.79 81.86 14.13
N GLU A 52 64.44 81.99 14.31
CA GLU A 52 63.75 83.26 14.49
C GLU A 52 63.99 83.86 15.87
N THR A 53 64.21 83.02 16.90
CA THR A 53 64.41 83.45 18.27
C THR A 53 65.86 83.89 18.48
N ILE A 54 66.84 83.34 17.74
CA ILE A 54 68.29 83.75 17.76
C ILE A 54 68.53 84.93 16.80
N ILE A 55 67.70 85.94 16.79
CA ILE A 55 67.67 87.06 15.81
C ILE A 55 68.80 88.06 15.97
N ASP A 56 69.43 88.22 17.14
CA ASP A 56 70.47 89.23 17.34
C ASP A 56 71.87 88.67 17.01
N PRO A 57 72.53 89.13 15.91
CA PRO A 57 73.87 88.69 15.53
C PRO A 57 74.91 88.84 16.65
N LYS A 58 74.61 89.69 17.63
CA LYS A 58 75.48 89.85 18.80
C LYS A 58 75.48 88.68 19.77
N ILE A 59 74.39 87.89 19.75
CA ILE A 59 74.25 86.64 20.53
C ILE A 59 75.16 85.56 19.95
N LEU A 60 75.35 85.55 18.63
CA LEU A 60 76.26 84.61 17.96
C LEU A 60 77.73 84.83 18.39
N THR A 61 78.13 86.08 18.77
CA THR A 61 79.43 86.37 19.28
C THR A 61 79.62 86.12 20.79
N GLN A 62 78.52 85.87 21.53
CA GLN A 62 78.52 85.57 22.96
C GLN A 62 78.18 84.09 23.19
N GLN A 63 79.12 83.23 23.00
CA GLN A 63 78.98 81.80 22.98
C GLN A 63 78.22 81.20 24.20
N GLU A 64 78.61 81.66 25.44
CA GLU A 64 77.94 81.18 26.66
C GLU A 64 76.42 81.48 26.71
N ARG A 65 75.99 82.61 26.17
CA ARG A 65 74.60 82.99 26.11
C ARG A 65 73.86 82.17 25.06
N LEU A 66 74.50 81.90 23.93
CA LEU A 66 73.94 81.05 22.90
C LEU A 66 73.73 79.59 23.40
N GLU A 67 74.73 79.03 24.06
CA GLU A 67 74.71 77.71 24.67
C GLU A 67 73.59 77.59 25.71
N ALA A 68 73.47 78.56 26.62
CA ALA A 68 72.40 78.59 27.63
C ALA A 68 71.00 78.68 27.00
N GLN A 69 70.85 79.46 25.93
CA GLN A 69 69.58 79.63 25.24
C GLN A 69 69.15 78.37 24.47
N ILE A 70 70.05 77.69 23.74
CA ILE A 70 69.75 76.46 23.02
C ILE A 70 69.53 75.27 23.98
N GLN A 71 70.20 75.26 25.12
CA GLN A 71 69.97 74.26 26.16
C GLN A 71 68.55 74.32 26.70
N HIS A 72 68.04 75.54 26.94
CA HIS A 72 66.64 75.73 27.38
C HIS A 72 65.61 75.20 26.34
N PHE A 73 65.88 75.41 25.02
CA PHE A 73 65.01 74.85 23.95
C PHE A 73 65.10 73.35 23.90
N THR A 74 66.28 72.75 24.12
CA THR A 74 66.42 71.27 24.10
C THR A 74 65.59 70.61 25.21
N GLU A 75 65.60 71.14 26.42
CA GLU A 75 64.82 70.64 27.55
C GLU A 75 63.32 70.71 27.30
N SER A 76 62.87 71.74 26.54
CA SER A 76 61.46 71.95 26.23
C SER A 76 60.98 71.15 25.02
N MET A 77 61.84 70.86 24.05
CA MET A 77 61.49 70.28 22.74
C MET A 77 61.98 68.84 22.53
N GLU A 78 62.80 68.30 23.46
CA GLU A 78 63.36 66.93 23.36
C GLU A 78 64.19 66.70 22.07
N VAL A 79 64.72 67.77 21.44
CA VAL A 79 65.51 67.69 20.20
C VAL A 79 66.93 68.17 20.42
N ARG A 80 67.85 67.57 19.67
CA ARG A 80 69.19 68.06 19.64
C ARG A 80 69.31 69.27 18.71
N ILE A 81 69.86 70.37 19.19
CA ILE A 81 70.00 71.59 18.43
C ILE A 81 71.50 71.84 18.22
N THR A 82 71.86 72.21 17.00
CA THR A 82 73.19 72.63 16.64
C THR A 82 73.11 73.94 15.87
N VAL A 83 73.84 74.94 16.25
CA VAL A 83 73.98 76.25 15.54
C VAL A 83 75.35 76.32 14.91
N VAL A 84 75.41 76.68 13.62
CA VAL A 84 76.67 76.82 12.88
C VAL A 84 76.78 78.23 12.28
N ASP A 85 78.01 78.69 12.13
CA ASP A 85 78.34 79.94 11.47
C ASP A 85 78.27 79.84 9.92
N PRO A 86 78.47 80.91 9.12
CA PRO A 86 78.42 80.84 7.65
C PRO A 86 79.51 79.95 7.03
N LEU A 87 80.61 79.68 7.77
CA LEU A 87 81.67 78.76 7.36
C LEU A 87 81.35 77.28 7.76
N GLY A 88 80.21 77.01 8.40
CA GLY A 88 79.82 75.72 8.88
C GLY A 88 80.47 75.25 10.17
N VAL A 89 81.18 76.14 10.89
CA VAL A 89 81.80 75.84 12.18
C VAL A 89 80.73 75.83 13.27
N VAL A 90 80.73 74.81 14.14
CA VAL A 90 79.75 74.68 15.22
C VAL A 90 80.00 75.74 16.29
N MET A 91 78.99 76.56 16.48
CA MET A 91 79.01 77.63 17.50
C MET A 91 78.44 77.16 18.84
N ALA A 92 77.37 76.34 18.78
CA ALA A 92 76.75 75.71 19.95
C ALA A 92 76.09 74.39 19.57
N ASP A 93 76.13 73.40 20.45
CA ASP A 93 75.54 72.10 20.29
C ASP A 93 75.04 71.54 21.63
N THR A 94 73.83 71.08 21.70
CA THR A 94 73.20 70.63 22.95
C THR A 94 73.52 69.17 23.32
N SER A 95 74.41 68.51 22.59
CA SER A 95 74.78 67.11 22.88
C SER A 95 75.67 66.92 24.10
N GLY A 96 76.12 68.00 24.70
CA GLY A 96 76.99 67.95 25.85
C GLY A 96 78.46 67.50 25.55
N VAL A 97 78.74 67.11 24.32
CA VAL A 97 80.07 66.69 23.88
C VAL A 97 80.81 67.91 23.30
N ASP A 98 82.03 68.13 23.73
CA ASP A 98 82.80 69.24 23.26
C ASP A 98 83.13 69.13 21.76
N GLN A 99 82.29 69.76 20.94
CA GLN A 99 82.41 69.79 19.47
C GLN A 99 82.95 71.14 18.95
N LYS A 100 83.50 71.95 19.84
CA LYS A 100 84.06 73.22 19.46
C LYS A 100 85.10 73.02 18.37
N LEU A 101 84.97 73.79 17.29
CA LEU A 101 85.88 73.81 16.13
C LEU A 101 85.69 72.67 15.11
N LYS A 102 84.63 71.78 15.24
CA LYS A 102 84.30 70.86 14.13
C LYS A 102 83.54 71.60 13.04
N ASN A 103 83.98 71.43 11.80
CA ASN A 103 83.32 72.05 10.68
C ASN A 103 82.28 71.10 10.10
N HIS A 104 81.03 71.53 10.01
CA HIS A 104 79.90 70.78 9.48
C HIS A 104 79.49 71.30 8.08
N ALA A 105 80.26 72.17 7.39
CA ALA A 105 79.91 72.77 6.10
C ALA A 105 79.59 71.74 4.99
N HIS A 106 80.26 70.59 5.02
CA HIS A 106 80.08 69.54 4.02
C HIS A 106 78.92 68.61 4.31
N ARG A 107 78.12 68.80 5.35
CA ARG A 107 76.93 68.00 5.64
C ARG A 107 75.78 68.50 4.81
N ALA A 108 75.11 67.56 4.07
CA ALA A 108 74.11 67.92 3.08
C ALA A 108 73.01 68.84 3.63
N GLU A 109 72.55 68.60 4.86
CA GLU A 109 71.57 69.43 5.54
C GLU A 109 72.09 70.87 5.82
N ILE A 110 73.32 70.99 6.25
CA ILE A 110 73.95 72.28 6.56
C ILE A 110 74.28 73.03 5.27
N GLU A 111 74.80 72.34 4.28
CA GLU A 111 75.09 72.94 2.96
C GLU A 111 73.87 73.56 2.34
N ALA A 112 72.73 72.81 2.37
CA ALA A 112 71.46 73.32 1.88
C ALA A 112 70.96 74.53 2.66
N ALA A 113 71.11 74.52 4.00
CA ALA A 113 70.72 75.64 4.87
C ALA A 113 71.56 76.87 4.64
N LEU A 114 72.84 76.74 4.47
CA LEU A 114 73.77 77.88 4.20
C LEU A 114 73.51 78.51 2.81
N ARG A 115 72.89 77.72 1.84
CA ARG A 115 72.41 78.25 0.57
C ARG A 115 71.02 78.90 0.65
N GLY A 116 70.44 78.96 1.84
CA GLY A 116 69.16 79.59 2.10
C GLY A 116 67.97 78.67 1.91
N GLN A 117 68.13 77.35 1.73
CA GLN A 117 67.15 76.33 1.61
C GLN A 117 67.05 75.48 2.88
N VAL A 118 65.91 74.77 3.08
CA VAL A 118 65.80 73.80 4.17
C VAL A 118 66.50 72.50 3.75
N GLY A 119 67.46 72.05 4.53
CA GLY A 119 68.20 70.83 4.32
C GLY A 119 67.68 69.71 5.22
N ILE A 120 67.49 68.49 4.64
CA ILE A 120 67.09 67.30 5.38
C ILE A 120 68.15 66.22 5.11
N ALA A 121 68.56 65.53 6.14
CA ALA A 121 69.50 64.42 6.01
C ALA A 121 69.16 63.27 7.01
N HIS A 122 69.46 62.08 6.58
CA HIS A 122 69.41 60.90 7.42
C HIS A 122 70.75 60.25 7.47
N ARG A 123 71.32 60.19 8.62
CA ARG A 123 72.66 59.59 8.81
C ARG A 123 72.89 59.20 10.25
N GLU A 124 73.90 58.40 10.46
CA GLU A 124 74.41 58.11 11.79
C GLU A 124 75.07 59.33 12.38
N SER A 125 74.81 59.58 13.65
CA SER A 125 75.46 60.66 14.40
C SER A 125 76.86 60.21 14.81
N ASP A 126 77.86 60.91 14.37
CA ASP A 126 79.28 60.66 14.74
C ASP A 126 79.52 60.78 16.24
N THR A 127 78.58 61.41 16.96
CA THR A 127 78.69 61.71 18.41
C THR A 127 77.86 60.74 19.24
N LEU A 128 76.68 60.36 18.79
CA LEU A 128 75.75 59.55 19.55
C LEU A 128 75.69 58.11 19.04
N HIS A 129 76.36 57.79 17.93
CA HIS A 129 76.41 56.50 17.28
C HIS A 129 74.98 55.92 17.07
N GLN A 130 74.04 56.80 16.71
CA GLN A 130 72.63 56.44 16.42
C GLN A 130 72.20 57.06 15.10
N GLN A 131 71.31 56.38 14.41
CA GLN A 131 70.64 56.94 13.24
C GLN A 131 69.77 58.13 13.66
N MET A 132 70.07 59.31 13.06
CA MET A 132 69.37 60.55 13.35
C MET A 132 68.72 61.11 12.07
N ILE A 133 67.65 61.82 12.27
CA ILE A 133 67.06 62.72 11.28
C ILE A 133 67.54 64.11 11.59
N TYR A 134 68.10 64.77 10.59
CA TYR A 134 68.59 66.12 10.68
C TYR A 134 67.74 67.01 9.78
N VAL A 135 67.28 68.14 10.33
CA VAL A 135 66.65 69.21 9.57
C VAL A 135 67.38 70.49 9.89
N ALA A 136 67.97 71.12 8.86
CA ALA A 136 68.67 72.38 9.00
C ALA A 136 67.93 73.49 8.26
N VAL A 137 67.84 74.65 8.89
CA VAL A 137 67.20 75.84 8.35
C VAL A 137 68.19 77.01 8.33
N PRO A 138 68.15 77.92 7.37
CA PRO A 138 69.00 79.07 7.33
C PRO A 138 68.72 80.01 8.50
N LEU A 139 69.84 80.50 9.17
CA LEU A 139 69.77 81.59 10.11
C LEU A 139 70.02 82.89 9.33
N LYS A 140 69.02 83.75 9.23
CA LYS A 140 69.07 84.99 8.45
C LYS A 140 69.10 86.19 9.35
N ASP A 141 69.94 87.16 8.99
CA ASP A 141 69.95 88.48 9.65
C ASP A 141 68.64 89.23 9.26
N ASN A 142 67.91 89.68 10.25
CA ASN A 142 66.60 90.35 10.05
C ASN A 142 66.75 91.74 9.35
N LYS A 143 67.92 92.33 9.34
CA LYS A 143 68.13 93.64 8.70
C LYS A 143 68.59 93.53 7.25
N THR A 144 69.41 92.54 6.98
CA THR A 144 70.03 92.39 5.64
C THR A 144 69.45 91.26 4.80
N GLY A 145 68.68 90.29 5.44
CA GLY A 145 68.18 89.07 4.81
C GLY A 145 69.29 88.07 4.42
N GLN A 146 70.58 88.37 4.71
CA GLN A 146 71.67 87.47 4.39
C GLN A 146 71.74 86.29 5.37
N VAL A 147 72.14 85.10 4.87
CA VAL A 147 72.35 83.92 5.71
C VAL A 147 73.62 84.11 6.54
N VAL A 148 73.48 84.17 7.87
CA VAL A 148 74.53 84.38 8.86
C VAL A 148 74.86 83.07 9.60
N GLY A 149 74.31 81.93 9.18
CA GLY A 149 74.54 80.62 9.75
C GLY A 149 73.42 79.66 9.46
N ALA A 150 73.36 78.56 10.17
CA ALA A 150 72.30 77.64 10.11
C ALA A 150 71.97 77.05 11.48
N VAL A 151 70.65 76.77 11.71
CA VAL A 151 70.16 76.05 12.88
C VAL A 151 69.73 74.67 12.43
N ARG A 152 70.21 73.65 13.06
CA ARG A 152 69.94 72.28 12.81
C ARG A 152 69.22 71.63 14.02
N SER A 153 68.05 71.12 13.84
CA SER A 153 67.35 70.24 14.80
C SER A 153 67.53 68.76 14.39
N ALA A 154 67.70 67.90 15.35
CA ALA A 154 67.87 66.49 15.09
C ALA A 154 67.18 65.66 16.14
N MET A 155 66.57 64.52 15.66
CA MET A 155 65.89 63.57 16.49
C MET A 155 66.39 62.15 16.20
N SER A 156 66.38 61.29 17.22
CA SER A 156 66.80 59.91 17.08
C SER A 156 65.80 59.14 16.23
N MET A 157 66.26 58.41 15.23
CA MET A 157 65.43 57.49 14.41
C MET A 157 64.89 56.34 15.27
N GLN A 158 65.55 56.03 16.39
CA GLN A 158 65.10 54.96 17.29
C GLN A 158 63.71 55.26 17.90
N THR A 159 63.46 56.51 18.32
CA THR A 159 62.21 56.99 18.87
C THR A 159 61.05 56.82 17.82
N ILE A 160 61.40 57.23 16.57
CA ILE A 160 60.47 57.13 15.46
C ILE A 160 60.15 55.63 15.13
N THR A 161 61.20 54.80 15.07
CA THR A 161 61.00 53.35 14.76
C THR A 161 60.22 52.62 15.84
N GLN A 162 60.43 52.99 17.11
CA GLN A 162 59.61 52.43 18.20
C GLN A 162 58.07 52.75 18.01
N SER A 163 57.79 54.02 17.74
CA SER A 163 56.41 54.46 17.50
C SER A 163 55.80 53.76 16.28
N VAL A 164 56.55 53.62 15.20
CA VAL A 164 56.12 52.89 13.99
C VAL A 164 55.91 51.40 14.30
N HIS A 165 56.80 50.75 15.06
CA HIS A 165 56.59 49.35 15.46
C HIS A 165 55.34 49.15 16.33
N GLN A 166 55.09 50.05 17.29
CA GLN A 166 53.89 50.00 18.12
C GLN A 166 52.63 50.19 17.31
N MET A 167 52.65 51.06 16.30
CA MET A 167 51.59 51.27 15.37
C MET A 167 51.29 49.97 14.52
N TRP A 168 52.39 49.38 13.96
CA TRP A 168 52.27 48.11 13.24
C TRP A 168 51.73 46.95 14.11
N PHE A 169 52.25 46.89 15.38
CA PHE A 169 51.79 45.90 16.35
C PHE A 169 50.25 46.02 16.62
N SER A 170 49.80 47.26 16.88
CA SER A 170 48.39 47.56 17.11
C SER A 170 47.52 47.19 15.89
N LEU A 171 48.03 47.47 14.68
CA LEU A 171 47.32 47.13 13.42
C LEU A 171 47.23 45.61 13.21
N VAL A 172 48.33 44.88 13.45
CA VAL A 172 48.34 43.40 13.37
C VAL A 172 47.41 42.78 14.41
N MET A 173 47.43 43.30 15.66
CA MET A 173 46.49 42.82 16.71
C MET A 173 45.01 43.04 16.31
N GLY A 174 44.70 44.22 15.77
CA GLY A 174 43.33 44.50 15.26
C GLY A 174 42.94 43.57 14.14
N LEU A 175 43.87 43.25 13.22
CA LEU A 175 43.64 42.30 12.13
C LEU A 175 43.37 40.87 12.65
N VAL A 176 44.16 40.40 13.64
CA VAL A 176 43.98 39.08 14.26
C VAL A 176 42.61 38.99 14.95
N ILE A 177 42.23 40.00 15.73
CA ILE A 177 40.91 40.03 16.39
C ILE A 177 39.78 39.98 15.36
N THR A 178 39.88 40.75 14.28
CA THR A 178 38.89 40.77 13.20
C THR A 178 38.79 39.41 12.51
N LEU A 179 39.90 38.71 12.28
CA LEU A 179 39.92 37.36 11.72
C LEU A 179 39.25 36.34 12.66
N ILE A 180 39.48 36.43 13.97
CA ILE A 180 38.82 35.54 14.95
C ILE A 180 37.31 35.75 14.93
N ILE A 181 36.85 37.01 14.99
CA ILE A 181 35.42 37.34 14.92
C ILE A 181 34.83 36.87 13.60
N GLY A 182 35.51 37.14 12.48
CA GLY A 182 35.10 36.70 11.15
C GLY A 182 34.98 35.17 11.05
N SER A 183 35.89 34.42 11.66
CA SER A 183 35.87 32.96 11.72
C SER A 183 34.64 32.45 12.50
N ILE A 184 34.31 33.04 13.64
CA ILE A 184 33.15 32.69 14.45
C ILE A 184 31.86 32.97 13.67
N VAL A 185 31.72 34.14 13.07
CA VAL A 185 30.55 34.54 12.28
C VAL A 185 30.40 33.64 11.06
N SER A 186 31.49 33.43 10.30
CA SER A 186 31.49 32.52 9.13
C SER A 186 31.05 31.10 9.51
N SER A 187 31.53 30.57 10.63
CA SER A 187 31.13 29.25 11.14
C SER A 187 29.64 29.21 11.50
N ARG A 188 29.10 30.27 12.11
CA ARG A 188 27.67 30.38 12.45
C ARG A 188 26.78 30.43 11.21
N ILE A 189 27.12 31.22 10.22
CA ILE A 189 26.40 31.34 8.94
C ILE A 189 26.46 30.00 8.20
N SER A 190 27.66 29.42 8.09
CA SER A 190 27.82 28.11 7.43
C SER A 190 26.99 27.01 8.09
N HIS A 191 26.86 26.99 9.42
CA HIS A 191 26.00 26.05 10.14
C HIS A 191 24.51 26.28 9.85
N GLY A 192 24.10 27.55 9.82
CA GLY A 192 22.69 27.94 9.56
C GLY A 192 22.20 27.57 8.18
N ILE A 193 23.09 27.52 7.18
CA ILE A 193 22.72 27.15 5.80
C ILE A 193 22.94 25.66 5.54
N THR A 194 24.06 25.10 5.96
CA THR A 194 24.47 23.74 5.60
C THR A 194 23.60 22.67 6.27
N LYS A 195 23.26 22.84 7.54
CA LYS A 195 22.49 21.86 8.31
C LYS A 195 21.08 21.65 7.76
N PRO A 196 20.28 22.70 7.45
CA PRO A 196 19.01 22.55 6.76
C PRO A 196 19.09 21.82 5.42
N ILE A 197 20.08 22.19 4.59
CA ILE A 197 20.27 21.54 3.29
C ILE A 197 20.58 20.05 3.44
N GLU A 198 21.43 19.68 4.40
CA GLU A 198 21.74 18.28 4.71
C GLU A 198 20.49 17.49 5.12
N GLU A 199 19.61 18.09 5.90
CA GLU A 199 18.35 17.47 6.32
C GLU A 199 17.41 17.27 5.12
N ILE A 200 17.28 18.27 4.26
CA ILE A 200 16.49 18.18 3.02
C ILE A 200 17.02 17.06 2.12
N ILE A 201 18.33 17.00 1.88
CA ILE A 201 18.95 15.95 1.05
C ILE A 201 18.71 14.56 1.66
N ARG A 202 18.82 14.42 2.97
CA ARG A 202 18.58 13.16 3.67
C ARG A 202 17.14 12.70 3.47
N VAL A 203 16.15 13.57 3.69
CA VAL A 203 14.75 13.26 3.51
C VAL A 203 14.43 12.94 2.05
N ALA A 204 14.94 13.73 1.10
CA ALA A 204 14.78 13.44 -0.33
C ALA A 204 15.34 12.05 -0.71
N ARG A 205 16.48 11.66 -0.16
CA ARG A 205 17.05 10.32 -0.35
C ARG A 205 16.20 9.23 0.27
N ASN A 206 15.65 9.45 1.47
CA ASN A 206 14.73 8.50 2.09
C ASN A 206 13.47 8.28 1.24
N ILE A 207 12.93 9.36 0.66
CA ILE A 207 11.79 9.27 -0.27
C ILE A 207 12.13 8.39 -1.49
N THR A 208 13.32 8.54 -2.09
CA THR A 208 13.75 7.67 -3.21
C THR A 208 13.93 6.21 -2.80
N GLN A 209 14.16 5.94 -1.52
CA GLN A 209 14.23 4.60 -0.94
C GLN A 209 12.87 4.08 -0.45
N ARG A 210 11.77 4.71 -0.87
CA ARG A 210 10.38 4.37 -0.51
C ARG A 210 10.02 4.62 0.98
N GLN A 211 10.81 5.41 1.70
CA GLN A 211 10.51 5.82 3.08
C GLN A 211 9.74 7.15 3.06
N TYR A 212 8.48 7.10 2.65
CA TYR A 212 7.64 8.28 2.41
C TYR A 212 7.20 8.99 3.70
N GLU A 213 7.33 8.37 4.87
CA GLU A 213 7.00 8.96 6.18
C GLU A 213 8.03 10.00 6.65
N SER A 214 9.21 10.04 6.01
CA SER A 214 10.27 10.96 6.35
C SER A 214 9.86 12.42 6.10
N ARG A 215 10.11 13.31 7.09
CA ARG A 215 9.79 14.74 6.98
C ARG A 215 10.97 15.60 7.35
N VAL A 216 11.11 16.75 6.68
CA VAL A 216 12.04 17.81 7.00
C VAL A 216 11.46 18.66 8.13
N LYS A 217 12.21 18.81 9.24
CA LYS A 217 11.75 19.53 10.46
C LYS A 217 12.23 20.97 10.49
N ILE A 218 12.17 21.70 9.38
CA ILE A 218 12.62 23.10 9.26
C ILE A 218 11.38 23.99 9.26
N LYS A 219 11.40 25.06 10.11
CA LYS A 219 10.29 26.02 10.13
C LYS A 219 10.40 26.97 8.92
N PRO A 220 9.30 27.25 8.21
CA PRO A 220 9.27 28.12 7.04
C PRO A 220 9.49 29.58 7.43
N ARG A 221 10.72 30.08 7.39
CA ARG A 221 11.07 31.50 7.61
C ARG A 221 11.79 32.12 6.42
N ASP A 222 12.32 31.29 5.53
CA ASP A 222 13.13 31.62 4.38
C ASP A 222 12.87 30.67 3.21
N GLU A 223 13.64 30.78 2.13
CA GLU A 223 13.53 29.96 0.92
C GLU A 223 13.81 28.48 1.23
N LEU A 224 14.68 28.17 2.20
CA LEU A 224 14.95 26.81 2.65
C LEU A 224 13.74 26.20 3.38
N GLY A 225 13.02 27.00 4.14
CA GLY A 225 11.77 26.60 4.77
C GLY A 225 10.64 26.34 3.75
N GLN A 226 10.56 27.15 2.69
CA GLN A 226 9.63 26.91 1.58
C GLN A 226 9.97 25.61 0.85
N LEU A 227 11.26 25.36 0.58
CA LEU A 227 11.73 24.12 -0.01
C LEU A 227 11.40 22.90 0.88
N ALA A 228 11.61 23.03 2.19
CA ALA A 228 11.24 21.98 3.15
C ALA A 228 9.75 21.67 3.11
N THR A 229 8.91 22.71 3.03
CA THR A 229 7.45 22.57 2.90
C THR A 229 7.07 21.85 1.60
N ALA A 230 7.67 22.21 0.47
CA ALA A 230 7.43 21.56 -0.81
C ALA A 230 7.84 20.08 -0.80
N ILE A 231 9.00 19.76 -0.22
CA ILE A 231 9.45 18.37 -0.07
C ILE A 231 8.52 17.56 0.85
N ASN A 232 8.05 18.14 1.96
CA ASN A 232 7.10 17.49 2.85
C ASN A 232 5.75 17.27 2.17
N PHE A 233 5.27 18.22 1.37
CA PHE A 233 4.06 18.06 0.57
C PHE A 233 4.21 16.93 -0.46
N MET A 234 5.32 16.89 -1.19
CA MET A 234 5.63 15.81 -2.13
C MET A 234 5.67 14.44 -1.43
N ALA A 235 6.33 14.35 -0.26
CA ALA A 235 6.38 13.12 0.53
C ALA A 235 4.97 12.65 0.93
N SER A 236 4.11 13.56 1.42
CA SER A 236 2.72 13.24 1.79
C SER A 236 1.89 12.80 0.60
N SER A 237 2.05 13.46 -0.56
CA SER A 237 1.33 13.07 -1.78
C SER A 237 1.74 11.68 -2.28
N LEU A 238 3.04 11.38 -2.28
CA LEU A 238 3.55 10.05 -2.64
C LEU A 238 3.10 8.97 -1.67
N GLU A 239 3.14 9.24 -0.36
CA GLU A 239 2.66 8.34 0.68
C GLU A 239 1.17 8.01 0.47
N GLN A 240 0.34 9.03 0.23
CA GLN A 240 -1.09 8.85 -0.05
C GLN A 240 -1.33 8.06 -1.33
N GLN A 241 -0.61 8.35 -2.42
CA GLN A 241 -0.72 7.60 -3.67
C GLN A 241 -0.32 6.13 -3.49
N MET A 242 0.78 5.87 -2.79
CA MET A 242 1.23 4.49 -2.52
C MET A 242 0.25 3.73 -1.63
N TYR A 243 -0.33 4.40 -0.63
CA TYR A 243 -1.39 3.82 0.19
C TYR A 243 -2.62 3.45 -0.66
N GLN A 244 -3.09 4.36 -1.52
CA GLN A 244 -4.21 4.09 -2.43
C GLN A 244 -3.93 2.94 -3.41
N ILE A 245 -2.72 2.88 -3.96
CA ILE A 245 -2.32 1.77 -4.84
C ILE A 245 -2.36 0.45 -4.08
N SER A 246 -1.78 0.41 -2.86
CA SER A 246 -1.77 -0.79 -2.01
C SER A 246 -3.19 -1.21 -1.61
N GLU A 247 -4.04 -0.28 -1.21
CA GLU A 247 -5.44 -0.52 -0.87
C GLU A 247 -6.23 -1.08 -2.08
N ASN A 248 -6.06 -0.46 -3.26
CA ASN A 248 -6.70 -0.94 -4.48
C ASN A 248 -6.23 -2.35 -4.87
N GLN A 249 -4.93 -2.65 -4.73
CA GLN A 249 -4.41 -3.99 -4.96
C GLN A 249 -5.01 -5.01 -4.00
N GLN A 250 -5.06 -4.70 -2.70
CA GLN A 250 -5.68 -5.57 -1.70
C GLN A 250 -7.17 -5.78 -1.99
N ARG A 251 -7.88 -4.72 -2.36
CA ARG A 251 -9.30 -4.80 -2.72
C ARG A 251 -9.53 -5.70 -3.94
N LEU A 252 -8.75 -5.53 -5.00
CA LEU A 252 -8.84 -6.38 -6.20
C LEU A 252 -8.52 -7.84 -5.87
N THR A 253 -7.47 -8.09 -5.10
CA THR A 253 -7.11 -9.44 -4.66
C THR A 253 -8.21 -10.06 -3.81
N GLY A 254 -8.81 -9.29 -2.88
CA GLY A 254 -9.94 -9.73 -2.06
C GLY A 254 -11.17 -10.09 -2.89
N VAL A 255 -11.52 -9.27 -3.88
CA VAL A 255 -12.62 -9.55 -4.81
C VAL A 255 -12.35 -10.85 -5.57
N LEU A 256 -11.18 -11.01 -6.17
CA LEU A 256 -10.82 -12.23 -6.91
C LEU A 256 -10.82 -13.48 -6.02
N ALA A 257 -10.38 -13.38 -4.77
CA ALA A 257 -10.34 -14.50 -3.83
C ALA A 257 -11.74 -14.97 -3.38
N THR A 258 -12.71 -14.05 -3.29
CA THR A 258 -14.07 -14.34 -2.81
C THR A 258 -15.07 -14.63 -3.93
N MET A 259 -14.70 -14.35 -5.19
CA MET A 259 -15.57 -14.66 -6.33
C MET A 259 -15.88 -16.16 -6.43
N PRO A 260 -17.16 -16.54 -6.61
CA PRO A 260 -17.54 -17.95 -6.82
C PRO A 260 -17.12 -18.49 -8.20
N SER A 261 -16.95 -17.59 -9.17
CA SER A 261 -16.49 -17.94 -10.52
C SER A 261 -14.97 -18.08 -10.53
N GLY A 262 -14.48 -19.13 -11.17
CA GLY A 262 -13.05 -19.31 -11.44
C GLY A 262 -12.55 -18.27 -12.44
N VAL A 263 -11.40 -17.66 -12.16
CA VAL A 263 -10.75 -16.69 -13.05
C VAL A 263 -9.35 -17.17 -13.34
N ILE A 264 -9.00 -17.28 -14.63
CA ILE A 264 -7.66 -17.62 -15.11
C ILE A 264 -7.21 -16.52 -16.07
N LEU A 265 -6.06 -15.91 -15.81
CA LEU A 265 -5.41 -15.00 -16.73
C LEU A 265 -4.23 -15.71 -17.40
N ILE A 266 -4.25 -15.76 -18.71
CA ILE A 266 -3.21 -16.34 -19.56
C ILE A 266 -2.52 -15.21 -20.32
N ALA A 267 -1.20 -15.11 -20.22
CA ALA A 267 -0.42 -14.11 -20.92
C ALA A 267 -0.28 -14.40 -22.43
N GLU A 268 0.21 -13.43 -23.19
CA GLU A 268 0.47 -13.50 -24.63
C GLU A 268 1.37 -14.69 -25.03
N ASN A 269 2.28 -15.10 -24.13
CA ASN A 269 3.17 -16.24 -24.32
C ASN A 269 2.53 -17.61 -23.98
N GLY A 270 1.22 -17.64 -23.70
CA GLY A 270 0.46 -18.83 -23.35
C GLY A 270 0.64 -19.33 -21.91
N ARG A 271 1.39 -18.60 -21.06
CA ARG A 271 1.58 -18.99 -19.65
C ARG A 271 0.46 -18.44 -18.78
N ILE A 272 0.07 -19.22 -17.79
CA ILE A 272 -0.90 -18.82 -16.77
C ILE A 272 -0.22 -17.83 -15.82
N GLU A 273 -0.72 -16.60 -15.76
CA GLU A 273 -0.21 -15.55 -14.87
C GLU A 273 -0.92 -15.51 -13.53
N LEU A 274 -2.23 -15.78 -13.55
CA LEU A 274 -3.06 -15.70 -12.36
C LEU A 274 -4.20 -16.71 -12.42
N ILE A 275 -4.48 -17.31 -11.27
CA ILE A 275 -5.74 -18.01 -10.99
C ILE A 275 -6.27 -17.55 -9.63
N ASN A 276 -7.58 -17.58 -9.46
CA ASN A 276 -8.20 -17.29 -8.18
C ASN A 276 -8.54 -18.60 -7.41
N ASN A 277 -8.94 -18.43 -6.15
CA ASN A 277 -9.24 -19.54 -5.24
C ASN A 277 -10.40 -20.45 -5.73
N ALA A 278 -11.32 -19.91 -6.55
CA ALA A 278 -12.41 -20.70 -7.11
C ALA A 278 -11.90 -21.72 -8.12
N VAL A 279 -10.90 -21.38 -8.95
CA VAL A 279 -10.27 -22.33 -9.88
C VAL A 279 -9.60 -23.47 -9.13
N GLU A 280 -8.86 -23.15 -8.04
CA GLU A 280 -8.21 -24.17 -7.20
C GLU A 280 -9.23 -25.19 -6.66
N LYS A 281 -10.39 -24.69 -6.17
CA LYS A 281 -11.48 -25.55 -5.67
C LYS A 281 -12.20 -26.33 -6.77
N MET A 282 -12.40 -25.73 -7.96
CA MET A 282 -13.07 -26.39 -9.08
C MET A 282 -12.24 -27.52 -9.66
N LEU A 283 -10.93 -27.30 -9.81
CA LEU A 283 -10.01 -28.24 -10.42
C LEU A 283 -9.27 -29.11 -9.41
N ASN A 284 -9.36 -28.78 -8.10
CA ASN A 284 -8.58 -29.39 -7.01
C ASN A 284 -7.06 -29.39 -7.28
N ILE A 285 -6.56 -28.26 -7.77
CA ILE A 285 -5.15 -28.05 -8.12
C ILE A 285 -4.71 -26.73 -7.49
N SER A 286 -3.52 -26.70 -6.87
CA SER A 286 -2.96 -25.49 -6.26
C SER A 286 -2.50 -24.47 -7.31
N SER A 287 -2.62 -23.17 -6.99
CA SER A 287 -2.09 -22.08 -7.82
C SER A 287 -0.60 -22.22 -8.09
N SER A 288 0.18 -22.72 -7.11
CA SER A 288 1.61 -22.95 -7.25
C SER A 288 1.96 -24.01 -8.32
N GLU A 289 1.03 -24.88 -8.64
CA GLU A 289 1.21 -25.92 -9.68
C GLU A 289 0.82 -25.43 -11.07
N LEU A 290 -0.05 -24.44 -11.18
CA LEU A 290 -0.59 -23.93 -12.45
C LEU A 290 0.08 -22.65 -12.93
N VAL A 291 0.36 -21.71 -12.02
CA VAL A 291 0.95 -20.42 -12.39
C VAL A 291 2.36 -20.59 -12.94
N GLY A 292 2.62 -19.97 -14.09
CA GLY A 292 3.87 -20.08 -14.83
C GLY A 292 3.96 -21.22 -15.85
N LYS A 293 3.04 -22.21 -15.77
CA LYS A 293 2.97 -23.28 -16.78
C LYS A 293 2.20 -22.80 -18.03
N LEU A 294 2.42 -23.50 -19.13
CA LEU A 294 1.66 -23.26 -20.35
C LEU A 294 0.22 -23.81 -20.17
N HIS A 295 -0.78 -23.13 -20.72
CA HIS A 295 -2.19 -23.47 -20.54
C HIS A 295 -2.52 -24.92 -20.96
N PHE A 296 -1.82 -25.48 -21.96
CA PHE A 296 -2.01 -26.86 -22.41
C PHE A 296 -1.32 -27.90 -21.51
N GLU A 297 -0.33 -27.51 -20.70
CA GLU A 297 0.30 -28.37 -19.69
C GLU A 297 -0.55 -28.45 -18.41
N ALA A 298 -1.33 -27.41 -18.16
CA ALA A 298 -2.12 -27.26 -16.95
C ALA A 298 -3.47 -28.00 -16.98
N GLY A 299 -3.97 -28.36 -18.17
CA GLY A 299 -5.29 -28.97 -18.33
C GLY A 299 -5.27 -30.18 -19.25
N HIS A 300 -5.77 -31.31 -18.77
CA HIS A 300 -5.95 -32.52 -19.56
C HIS A 300 -7.15 -32.40 -20.56
N ASN A 301 -7.76 -31.23 -20.69
CA ASN A 301 -8.90 -30.99 -21.56
C ASN A 301 -8.48 -30.23 -22.82
N TYR A 302 -8.39 -30.95 -23.94
CA TYR A 302 -8.01 -30.40 -25.24
C TYR A 302 -8.92 -29.25 -25.71
N GLY A 303 -10.20 -29.27 -25.35
CA GLY A 303 -11.16 -28.22 -25.69
C GLY A 303 -10.81 -26.87 -25.06
N PHE A 304 -10.38 -26.86 -23.80
CA PHE A 304 -9.99 -25.64 -23.06
C PHE A 304 -8.82 -24.92 -23.74
N SER A 305 -7.76 -25.66 -24.05
CA SER A 305 -6.55 -25.10 -24.69
C SER A 305 -6.84 -24.58 -26.10
N LYS A 306 -7.67 -25.28 -26.87
CA LYS A 306 -8.07 -24.84 -28.22
C LYS A 306 -8.79 -23.49 -28.20
N HIS A 307 -9.70 -23.26 -27.25
CA HIS A 307 -10.41 -22.00 -27.15
C HIS A 307 -9.49 -20.84 -26.78
N ILE A 308 -8.50 -21.07 -25.91
CA ILE A 308 -7.48 -20.07 -25.59
C ILE A 308 -6.66 -19.69 -26.82
N ASP A 309 -6.17 -20.68 -27.58
CA ASP A 309 -5.40 -20.43 -28.80
C ASP A 309 -6.22 -19.69 -29.87
N ASP A 310 -7.50 -20.05 -30.02
CA ASP A 310 -8.41 -19.38 -30.94
C ASP A 310 -8.61 -17.90 -30.56
N VAL A 311 -8.88 -17.61 -29.27
CA VAL A 311 -9.05 -16.23 -28.79
C VAL A 311 -7.76 -15.42 -28.92
N MET A 312 -6.61 -16.03 -28.63
CA MET A 312 -5.30 -15.39 -28.85
C MET A 312 -5.10 -14.98 -30.31
N ARG A 313 -5.49 -15.85 -31.21
CA ARG A 313 -5.26 -15.66 -32.66
C ARG A 313 -6.28 -14.70 -33.29
N THR A 314 -7.59 -14.82 -32.93
CA THR A 314 -8.67 -14.09 -33.60
C THR A 314 -9.07 -12.81 -32.86
N GLY A 315 -8.82 -12.72 -31.57
CA GLY A 315 -9.33 -11.64 -30.71
C GLY A 315 -10.84 -11.74 -30.43
N GLU A 316 -11.50 -12.80 -30.88
CA GLU A 316 -12.93 -13.00 -30.70
C GLU A 316 -13.19 -13.76 -29.39
N ARG A 317 -14.19 -13.30 -28.65
CA ARG A 317 -14.67 -13.98 -27.44
C ARG A 317 -15.26 -15.33 -27.76
N LYS A 318 -14.93 -16.38 -27.01
CA LYS A 318 -15.46 -17.74 -27.13
C LYS A 318 -16.15 -18.15 -25.84
N ARG A 319 -17.22 -18.93 -25.99
CA ARG A 319 -17.98 -19.49 -24.87
C ARG A 319 -18.28 -20.94 -25.17
N ASP A 320 -18.08 -21.80 -24.18
CA ASP A 320 -18.38 -23.22 -24.32
C ASP A 320 -18.71 -23.84 -22.97
N GLU A 321 -19.41 -24.99 -23.01
CA GLU A 321 -19.65 -25.84 -21.85
C GLU A 321 -18.69 -27.01 -21.88
N ILE A 322 -17.85 -27.07 -20.86
CA ILE A 322 -16.77 -28.04 -20.75
C ILE A 322 -17.11 -29.07 -19.67
N HIS A 323 -17.11 -30.33 -20.04
CA HIS A 323 -17.30 -31.44 -19.13
C HIS A 323 -15.97 -31.87 -18.52
N ILE A 324 -15.83 -31.76 -17.20
CA ILE A 324 -14.64 -32.17 -16.44
C ILE A 324 -15.01 -33.47 -15.70
N PHE A 325 -14.24 -34.53 -15.91
CA PHE A 325 -14.50 -35.84 -15.30
C PHE A 325 -13.67 -36.10 -14.04
N TYR A 326 -12.58 -35.39 -13.84
CA TYR A 326 -11.67 -35.63 -12.73
C TYR A 326 -11.28 -34.31 -12.04
N PRO A 327 -11.19 -34.24 -10.71
CA PRO A 327 -11.38 -35.30 -9.71
C PRO A 327 -12.85 -35.64 -9.43
N THR A 328 -13.75 -34.73 -9.72
CA THR A 328 -15.21 -34.91 -9.64
C THR A 328 -15.84 -34.46 -10.94
N GLU A 329 -16.87 -35.17 -11.34
CA GLU A 329 -17.64 -34.81 -12.54
C GLU A 329 -18.31 -33.45 -12.36
N ARG A 330 -17.93 -32.49 -13.22
CA ARG A 330 -18.47 -31.12 -13.22
C ARG A 330 -18.76 -30.65 -14.63
N MET A 331 -19.81 -29.85 -14.74
CA MET A 331 -20.12 -29.10 -15.96
C MET A 331 -19.72 -27.63 -15.74
N ILE A 332 -18.70 -27.18 -16.48
CA ILE A 332 -18.16 -25.83 -16.37
C ILE A 332 -18.57 -25.01 -17.59
N TYR A 333 -19.26 -23.91 -17.38
CA TYR A 333 -19.45 -22.88 -18.40
C TYR A 333 -18.24 -21.98 -18.44
N ALA A 334 -17.48 -22.02 -19.52
CA ALA A 334 -16.26 -21.27 -19.72
C ALA A 334 -16.46 -20.12 -20.70
N ASP A 335 -16.01 -18.93 -20.33
CA ASP A 335 -16.05 -17.71 -21.15
C ASP A 335 -14.62 -17.20 -21.34
N PHE A 336 -14.12 -17.24 -22.56
CA PHE A 336 -12.78 -16.82 -22.94
C PHE A 336 -12.84 -15.49 -23.65
N SER A 337 -12.22 -14.46 -23.08
CA SER A 337 -12.20 -13.10 -23.61
C SER A 337 -10.76 -12.62 -23.80
N PRO A 338 -10.46 -11.86 -24.88
CA PRO A 338 -9.14 -11.28 -25.04
C PRO A 338 -8.88 -10.24 -23.96
N TYR A 339 -7.70 -10.31 -23.32
CA TYR A 339 -7.20 -9.28 -22.45
C TYR A 339 -6.35 -8.31 -23.26
N VAL A 340 -6.78 -7.03 -23.32
CA VAL A 340 -6.13 -6.00 -24.14
C VAL A 340 -5.52 -4.91 -23.25
N ASN A 341 -4.40 -4.34 -23.71
CA ASN A 341 -3.82 -3.16 -23.08
C ASN A 341 -4.57 -1.87 -23.52
N TYR A 342 -4.16 -0.72 -22.97
CA TYR A 342 -4.74 0.59 -23.29
C TYR A 342 -4.60 1.00 -24.78
N ARG A 343 -3.77 0.30 -25.57
CA ARG A 343 -3.60 0.51 -27.02
C ARG A 343 -4.46 -0.44 -27.87
N GLY A 344 -5.25 -1.32 -27.24
CA GLY A 344 -6.05 -2.32 -27.95
C GLY A 344 -5.28 -3.55 -28.43
N GLU A 345 -4.00 -3.72 -28.03
CA GLU A 345 -3.21 -4.91 -28.37
C GLU A 345 -3.57 -6.06 -27.42
N ILE A 346 -3.75 -7.26 -27.95
CA ILE A 346 -4.02 -8.46 -27.14
C ILE A 346 -2.77 -8.80 -26.33
N LYS A 347 -2.90 -8.83 -25.03
CA LYS A 347 -1.85 -9.19 -24.06
C LYS A 347 -2.09 -10.54 -23.40
N GLY A 348 -3.20 -11.18 -23.75
CA GLY A 348 -3.53 -12.50 -23.23
C GLY A 348 -5.00 -12.83 -23.35
N VAL A 349 -5.42 -13.84 -22.62
CA VAL A 349 -6.79 -14.30 -22.51
C VAL A 349 -7.23 -14.34 -21.06
N LEU A 350 -8.40 -13.81 -20.79
CA LEU A 350 -9.11 -13.95 -19.53
C LEU A 350 -10.16 -15.06 -19.69
N ALA A 351 -10.00 -16.15 -18.97
CA ALA A 351 -10.99 -17.21 -18.89
C ALA A 351 -11.76 -17.10 -17.58
N VAL A 352 -13.10 -17.07 -17.67
CA VAL A 352 -14.03 -17.08 -16.54
C VAL A 352 -14.80 -18.39 -16.56
N LEU A 353 -14.75 -19.13 -15.44
CA LEU A 353 -15.29 -20.47 -15.28
C LEU A 353 -16.43 -20.45 -14.27
N ASN A 354 -17.60 -20.93 -14.66
CA ASN A 354 -18.75 -21.07 -13.77
C ASN A 354 -19.14 -22.55 -13.66
N ASP A 355 -19.19 -23.06 -12.44
CA ASP A 355 -19.71 -24.40 -12.19
C ASP A 355 -21.22 -24.37 -12.33
N ILE A 356 -21.73 -25.02 -13.37
CA ILE A 356 -23.15 -25.13 -13.68
C ILE A 356 -23.71 -26.55 -13.44
N THR A 357 -22.93 -27.38 -12.71
CA THR A 357 -23.28 -28.80 -12.49
C THR A 357 -24.66 -28.97 -11.89
N ASP A 358 -24.98 -28.24 -10.84
CA ASP A 358 -26.27 -28.32 -10.16
C ASP A 358 -27.42 -27.79 -11.05
N ILE A 359 -27.12 -26.71 -11.81
CA ILE A 359 -28.11 -26.16 -12.77
C ILE A 359 -28.44 -27.20 -13.82
N ARG A 360 -27.42 -27.83 -14.41
CA ARG A 360 -27.64 -28.88 -15.44
C ARG A 360 -28.30 -30.14 -14.89
N ARG A 361 -27.98 -30.51 -13.64
CA ARG A 361 -28.71 -31.62 -12.96
C ARG A 361 -30.18 -31.28 -12.77
N LEU A 362 -30.49 -30.09 -12.31
CA LEU A 362 -31.88 -29.63 -12.14
C LEU A 362 -32.64 -29.55 -13.48
N GLU A 363 -31.98 -29.00 -14.53
CA GLU A 363 -32.57 -28.97 -15.88
C GLU A 363 -32.86 -30.36 -16.41
N LYS A 364 -31.93 -31.31 -16.26
CA LYS A 364 -32.10 -32.70 -16.65
C LYS A 364 -33.22 -33.35 -15.87
N MET A 365 -33.26 -33.23 -14.54
CA MET A 365 -34.34 -33.77 -13.71
C MET A 365 -35.70 -33.21 -14.12
N ARG A 366 -35.80 -31.92 -14.44
CA ARG A 366 -37.03 -31.29 -14.93
C ARG A 366 -37.43 -31.82 -16.30
N SER A 367 -36.48 -31.96 -17.23
CA SER A 367 -36.73 -32.50 -18.56
C SER A 367 -37.21 -33.96 -18.49
N ASP A 368 -36.52 -34.78 -17.70
CA ASP A 368 -36.87 -36.19 -17.49
C ASP A 368 -38.26 -36.33 -16.83
N PHE A 369 -38.58 -35.45 -15.87
CA PHE A 369 -39.90 -35.39 -15.25
C PHE A 369 -41.02 -35.12 -16.29
N VAL A 370 -40.88 -34.08 -17.13
CA VAL A 370 -41.84 -33.73 -18.16
C VAL A 370 -42.03 -34.89 -19.19
N ALA A 371 -40.89 -35.49 -19.60
CA ALA A 371 -40.92 -36.63 -20.53
C ALA A 371 -41.66 -37.83 -19.92
N ASN A 372 -41.37 -38.18 -18.66
CA ASN A 372 -42.01 -39.30 -17.96
C ASN A 372 -43.51 -39.06 -17.72
N VAL A 373 -43.91 -37.85 -17.27
CA VAL A 373 -45.32 -37.46 -17.14
C VAL A 373 -46.04 -37.65 -18.46
N SER A 374 -45.47 -37.13 -19.55
CA SER A 374 -46.09 -37.23 -20.89
C SER A 374 -46.27 -38.70 -21.33
N HIS A 375 -45.30 -39.55 -21.03
CA HIS A 375 -45.34 -40.97 -21.35
C HIS A 375 -46.36 -41.69 -20.51
N GLU A 376 -46.38 -41.50 -19.18
CA GLU A 376 -47.30 -42.16 -18.26
C GLU A 376 -48.78 -41.72 -18.44
N LEU A 377 -49.04 -40.50 -18.90
CA LEU A 377 -50.39 -40.04 -19.29
C LEU A 377 -50.84 -40.59 -20.64
N ARG A 378 -49.94 -40.72 -21.62
CA ARG A 378 -50.29 -41.18 -22.98
C ARG A 378 -50.77 -42.60 -23.00
N THR A 379 -50.19 -43.49 -22.21
CA THR A 379 -50.50 -44.92 -22.19
C THR A 379 -51.96 -45.17 -21.83
N PRO A 380 -52.51 -44.73 -20.66
CA PRO A 380 -53.90 -44.95 -20.30
C PRO A 380 -54.89 -44.27 -21.28
N ILE A 381 -54.53 -43.03 -21.75
CA ILE A 381 -55.37 -42.34 -22.74
C ILE A 381 -55.49 -43.14 -24.03
N THR A 382 -54.40 -43.74 -24.52
CA THR A 382 -54.38 -44.56 -25.73
C THR A 382 -55.18 -45.84 -25.53
N SER A 383 -55.08 -46.48 -24.35
CA SER A 383 -55.86 -47.66 -23.98
C SER A 383 -57.37 -47.36 -23.94
N ILE A 384 -57.75 -46.30 -23.20
CA ILE A 384 -59.15 -45.85 -23.11
C ILE A 384 -59.71 -45.58 -24.51
N LYS A 385 -58.95 -44.83 -25.34
CA LYS A 385 -59.37 -44.54 -26.71
C LYS A 385 -59.54 -45.80 -27.55
N GLY A 386 -58.55 -46.71 -27.53
CA GLY A 386 -58.59 -47.95 -28.33
C GLY A 386 -59.77 -48.88 -27.97
N PHE A 387 -60.01 -49.12 -26.67
CA PHE A 387 -61.15 -49.94 -26.23
C PHE A 387 -62.47 -49.24 -26.51
N THR A 388 -62.53 -47.90 -26.40
CA THR A 388 -63.75 -47.16 -26.79
C THR A 388 -64.00 -47.26 -28.29
N GLU A 389 -63.00 -47.14 -29.16
CA GLU A 389 -63.12 -47.33 -30.61
C GLU A 389 -63.59 -48.75 -30.93
N THR A 390 -63.03 -49.79 -30.28
CA THR A 390 -63.39 -51.16 -30.46
C THR A 390 -64.86 -51.42 -30.04
N LEU A 391 -65.33 -50.83 -28.95
CA LEU A 391 -66.71 -50.87 -28.53
C LEU A 391 -67.64 -50.25 -29.56
N LEU A 392 -67.29 -49.09 -30.10
CA LEU A 392 -68.10 -48.41 -31.13
C LEU A 392 -68.11 -49.12 -32.46
N ASP A 393 -67.05 -49.86 -32.84
CA ASP A 393 -66.95 -50.66 -34.07
C ASP A 393 -67.74 -51.99 -34.02
N GLY A 394 -68.48 -52.22 -32.95
CA GLY A 394 -69.43 -53.33 -32.91
C GLY A 394 -69.28 -54.27 -31.71
N ALA A 395 -68.25 -54.17 -30.89
CA ALA A 395 -68.04 -54.97 -29.68
C ALA A 395 -69.18 -54.75 -28.63
N LEU A 396 -69.91 -53.63 -28.70
CA LEU A 396 -71.09 -53.36 -27.87
C LEU A 396 -72.20 -54.42 -28.00
N LYS A 397 -72.23 -55.24 -29.07
CA LYS A 397 -73.22 -56.28 -29.30
C LYS A 397 -72.95 -57.54 -28.47
N ASP A 398 -71.81 -57.77 -28.00
CA ASP A 398 -71.44 -58.87 -27.13
C ASP A 398 -71.34 -58.33 -25.66
N GLU A 399 -72.24 -58.80 -24.83
CA GLU A 399 -72.40 -58.30 -23.46
C GLU A 399 -71.17 -58.60 -22.59
N GLU A 400 -70.51 -59.73 -22.77
CA GLU A 400 -69.38 -60.18 -22.01
C GLU A 400 -68.12 -59.34 -22.38
N ILE A 401 -67.87 -59.22 -23.68
CA ILE A 401 -66.78 -58.40 -24.22
C ILE A 401 -66.95 -56.91 -23.87
N SER A 402 -68.21 -56.44 -24.03
CA SER A 402 -68.54 -55.04 -23.69
C SER A 402 -68.29 -54.72 -22.23
N ARG A 403 -68.72 -55.61 -21.33
CA ARG A 403 -68.49 -55.45 -19.90
C ARG A 403 -66.98 -55.47 -19.58
N HIS A 404 -66.27 -56.39 -20.20
CA HIS A 404 -64.81 -56.47 -20.02
C HIS A 404 -64.09 -55.19 -20.48
N PHE A 405 -64.41 -54.67 -21.67
CA PHE A 405 -63.79 -53.44 -22.18
C PHE A 405 -64.18 -52.19 -21.36
N LEU A 406 -65.43 -52.10 -20.93
CA LEU A 406 -65.87 -51.03 -20.03
C LEU A 406 -65.14 -51.09 -18.70
N GLN A 407 -64.87 -52.31 -18.18
CA GLN A 407 -64.05 -52.44 -16.95
C GLN A 407 -62.64 -51.96 -17.18
N ILE A 408 -61.97 -52.27 -18.29
CA ILE A 408 -60.63 -51.78 -18.61
C ILE A 408 -60.61 -50.24 -18.73
N ILE A 409 -61.62 -49.66 -19.40
CA ILE A 409 -61.77 -48.21 -19.53
C ILE A 409 -61.90 -47.56 -18.14
N TYR A 410 -62.71 -48.15 -17.27
CA TYR A 410 -62.92 -47.68 -15.92
C TYR A 410 -61.61 -47.74 -15.10
N ASP A 411 -60.93 -48.88 -15.13
CA ASP A 411 -59.70 -49.11 -14.40
C ASP A 411 -58.57 -48.15 -14.87
N GLU A 412 -58.42 -47.90 -16.19
CA GLU A 412 -57.48 -46.97 -16.73
C GLU A 412 -57.86 -45.51 -16.45
N SER A 413 -59.11 -45.16 -16.34
CA SER A 413 -59.58 -43.83 -15.93
C SER A 413 -59.28 -43.57 -14.47
N GLU A 414 -59.50 -44.53 -13.57
CA GLU A 414 -59.12 -44.46 -12.16
C GLU A 414 -57.59 -44.34 -11.96
N ARG A 415 -56.85 -45.09 -12.79
CA ARG A 415 -55.40 -44.97 -12.82
C ARG A 415 -54.93 -43.58 -13.25
N LEU A 416 -55.56 -43.03 -14.31
CA LEU A 416 -55.23 -41.65 -14.78
C LEU A 416 -55.60 -40.62 -13.74
N PHE A 417 -56.70 -40.73 -13.04
CA PHE A 417 -57.13 -39.85 -11.98
C PHE A 417 -56.08 -39.83 -10.82
N ARG A 418 -55.65 -41.02 -10.37
CA ARG A 418 -54.66 -41.20 -9.35
C ARG A 418 -53.31 -40.55 -9.78
N LEU A 419 -52.88 -40.79 -11.03
CA LEU A 419 -51.62 -40.20 -11.55
C LEU A 419 -51.69 -38.69 -11.58
N ILE A 420 -52.80 -38.09 -12.01
CA ILE A 420 -52.99 -36.65 -12.01
C ILE A 420 -52.97 -36.10 -10.57
N SER A 421 -53.61 -36.74 -9.63
CA SER A 421 -53.62 -36.36 -8.22
C SER A 421 -52.20 -36.40 -7.63
N ASP A 422 -51.48 -37.50 -7.87
CA ASP A 422 -50.10 -37.66 -7.40
C ASP A 422 -49.15 -36.55 -7.93
N ILE A 423 -49.30 -36.17 -9.22
CA ILE A 423 -48.53 -35.09 -9.84
C ILE A 423 -48.85 -33.73 -9.21
N LEU A 424 -50.14 -33.45 -8.98
CA LEU A 424 -50.58 -32.20 -8.35
C LEU A 424 -50.10 -32.12 -6.92
N ASP A 425 -50.17 -33.18 -6.14
CA ASP A 425 -49.70 -33.22 -4.76
C ASP A 425 -48.18 -33.07 -4.69
N LEU A 426 -47.43 -33.77 -5.54
CA LEU A 426 -46.00 -33.60 -5.66
C LEU A 426 -45.63 -32.16 -6.00
N SER A 427 -46.32 -31.52 -6.95
CA SER A 427 -46.10 -30.14 -7.35
C SER A 427 -46.35 -29.15 -6.20
N LYS A 428 -47.41 -29.37 -5.39
CA LYS A 428 -47.69 -28.54 -4.20
C LYS A 428 -46.60 -28.68 -3.15
N ILE A 429 -46.13 -29.91 -2.90
CA ILE A 429 -45.05 -30.20 -1.93
C ILE A 429 -43.75 -29.51 -2.34
N GLU A 430 -43.33 -29.68 -3.61
CA GLU A 430 -42.06 -29.11 -4.12
C GLU A 430 -42.00 -27.58 -4.12
N GLN A 431 -43.16 -26.93 -4.37
CA GLN A 431 -43.22 -25.46 -4.33
C GLN A 431 -43.24 -24.91 -2.90
N LYS A 432 -43.08 -25.74 -1.86
CA LYS A 432 -43.25 -25.37 -0.45
C LYS A 432 -44.55 -24.59 -0.19
N ARG A 433 -45.58 -24.84 -0.99
CA ARG A 433 -46.91 -24.19 -0.89
C ARG A 433 -47.87 -24.96 0.02
N ILE A 434 -47.42 -26.05 0.63
CA ILE A 434 -48.23 -26.75 1.64
C ILE A 434 -48.13 -25.93 2.91
N THR A 435 -49.23 -25.32 3.29
CA THR A 435 -49.39 -24.74 4.63
C THR A 435 -49.69 -25.93 5.56
N LEU A 436 -48.64 -26.44 6.23
CA LEU A 436 -48.82 -27.55 7.17
C LEU A 436 -49.68 -27.11 8.35
N THR A 437 -50.75 -27.84 8.61
CA THR A 437 -51.61 -27.60 9.75
C THR A 437 -51.25 -28.58 10.87
N TYR A 438 -50.38 -28.13 11.77
CA TYR A 438 -49.93 -28.96 12.88
C TYR A 438 -51.01 -29.13 13.93
N THR A 439 -51.44 -30.38 14.15
CA THR A 439 -52.42 -30.81 15.18
C THR A 439 -51.81 -31.93 16.01
N GLU A 440 -52.36 -32.19 17.19
CA GLU A 440 -52.02 -33.40 17.93
C GLU A 440 -52.75 -34.60 17.32
N VAL A 441 -51.97 -35.53 16.81
CA VAL A 441 -52.49 -36.71 16.13
C VAL A 441 -52.17 -37.94 16.96
N GLU A 442 -53.21 -38.70 17.32
CA GLU A 442 -53.05 -40.00 17.95
C GLU A 442 -52.69 -41.04 16.87
N MET A 443 -51.47 -41.52 16.90
CA MET A 443 -50.91 -42.36 15.83
C MET A 443 -51.62 -43.71 15.67
N HIS A 444 -51.97 -44.37 16.78
CA HIS A 444 -52.64 -45.67 16.73
C HIS A 444 -53.99 -45.54 16.02
N ARG A 445 -54.79 -44.56 16.39
CA ARG A 445 -56.09 -44.27 15.77
C ARG A 445 -55.96 -43.92 14.28
N LEU A 446 -54.95 -43.11 13.91
CA LEU A 446 -54.70 -42.78 12.50
C LEU A 446 -54.39 -44.04 11.66
N ILE A 447 -53.57 -44.95 12.22
CA ILE A 447 -53.23 -46.22 11.58
C ILE A 447 -54.47 -47.08 11.42
N GLU A 448 -55.35 -47.19 12.44
CA GLU A 448 -56.62 -47.94 12.34
C GLU A 448 -57.54 -47.33 11.31
N GLU A 449 -57.74 -45.99 11.32
CA GLU A 449 -58.57 -45.29 10.31
C GLU A 449 -58.06 -45.58 8.89
N THR A 450 -56.72 -45.56 8.68
CA THR A 450 -56.10 -45.83 7.38
C THR A 450 -56.24 -47.32 6.98
N ALA A 451 -56.09 -48.25 7.92
CA ALA A 451 -56.24 -49.68 7.69
C ALA A 451 -57.69 -50.03 7.24
N VAL A 452 -58.70 -49.34 7.80
CA VAL A 452 -60.12 -49.51 7.38
C VAL A 452 -60.33 -49.16 5.91
N LEU A 453 -59.66 -48.10 5.41
CA LEU A 453 -59.75 -47.68 3.99
C LEU A 453 -59.16 -48.72 3.04
N LEU A 454 -58.21 -49.53 3.48
CA LEU A 454 -57.58 -50.58 2.66
C LEU A 454 -58.08 -51.97 2.92
N ARG A 455 -59.11 -52.14 3.77
CA ARG A 455 -59.65 -53.44 4.19
C ARG A 455 -60.07 -54.32 3.01
N GLU A 456 -60.78 -53.80 2.02
CA GLU A 456 -61.22 -54.54 0.85
C GLU A 456 -60.00 -55.08 0.06
N GLN A 457 -58.93 -54.27 -0.12
CA GLN A 457 -57.74 -54.71 -0.85
C GLN A 457 -56.99 -55.81 -0.09
N LEU A 458 -56.88 -55.69 1.26
CA LEU A 458 -56.31 -56.72 2.10
C LEU A 458 -57.08 -58.04 2.05
N GLN A 459 -58.43 -57.99 2.12
CA GLN A 459 -59.29 -59.17 2.03
C GLN A 459 -59.23 -59.85 0.67
N ARG A 460 -59.15 -59.05 -0.41
CA ARG A 460 -59.12 -59.60 -1.79
C ARG A 460 -57.81 -60.39 -2.03
N LYS A 461 -56.73 -60.08 -1.36
CA LYS A 461 -55.40 -60.76 -1.41
C LYS A 461 -55.17 -61.69 -0.21
N GLU A 462 -56.17 -61.92 0.67
CA GLU A 462 -56.06 -62.72 1.88
C GLU A 462 -54.80 -62.30 2.78
N LEU A 463 -54.46 -61.03 2.76
CA LEU A 463 -53.29 -60.53 3.51
C LEU A 463 -53.67 -60.34 4.96
N LYS A 464 -52.71 -60.69 5.85
CA LYS A 464 -52.81 -60.44 7.29
C LYS A 464 -52.11 -59.16 7.68
N LEU A 465 -52.91 -58.17 8.11
CA LEU A 465 -52.39 -56.93 8.65
C LEU A 465 -52.24 -57.03 10.18
N ILE A 466 -51.05 -56.80 10.67
CA ILE A 466 -50.71 -56.80 12.12
C ILE A 466 -50.48 -55.32 12.51
N LEU A 467 -51.31 -54.81 13.42
CA LEU A 467 -51.27 -53.44 13.90
C LEU A 467 -50.40 -53.33 15.18
N PRO A 468 -49.80 -52.20 15.44
CA PRO A 468 -49.07 -51.99 16.70
C PRO A 468 -50.01 -52.00 17.90
N ALA A 469 -49.49 -52.35 19.07
CA ALA A 469 -50.23 -52.16 20.29
C ALA A 469 -50.49 -50.68 20.57
N ASP A 470 -51.67 -50.39 21.10
CA ASP A 470 -52.01 -49.02 21.50
C ASP A 470 -51.10 -48.59 22.66
N GLN A 471 -50.27 -47.58 22.39
CA GLN A 471 -49.31 -47.00 23.32
C GLN A 471 -49.65 -45.57 23.70
N GLY A 472 -50.77 -45.02 23.19
CA GLY A 472 -51.19 -43.62 23.37
C GLY A 472 -50.16 -42.61 22.85
N ILE A 473 -49.48 -42.95 21.75
CA ILE A 473 -48.44 -42.08 21.15
C ILE A 473 -49.10 -40.92 20.41
N MET A 474 -48.87 -39.71 20.92
CA MET A 474 -49.30 -38.47 20.25
C MET A 474 -48.13 -37.88 19.48
N LEU A 475 -48.38 -37.40 18.27
CA LEU A 475 -47.42 -36.70 17.44
C LEU A 475 -48.02 -35.36 16.99
N ARG A 476 -47.26 -34.28 17.14
CA ARG A 476 -47.66 -32.98 16.62
C ARG A 476 -47.25 -32.86 15.17
N ALA A 477 -48.18 -33.09 14.26
CA ALA A 477 -47.94 -33.07 12.81
C ALA A 477 -49.23 -32.72 12.03
N ASP A 478 -49.10 -32.60 10.71
CA ASP A 478 -50.26 -32.50 9.82
C ASP A 478 -50.87 -33.89 9.59
N LYS A 479 -52.16 -34.05 9.98
CA LYS A 479 -52.86 -35.31 9.93
C LYS A 479 -52.96 -35.86 8.50
N ASP A 480 -53.24 -34.99 7.50
CA ASP A 480 -53.42 -35.40 6.11
C ASP A 480 -52.10 -35.90 5.51
N CYS A 481 -50.98 -35.21 5.83
CA CYS A 481 -49.64 -35.63 5.46
C CYS A 481 -49.28 -37.01 6.05
N LEU A 482 -49.55 -37.25 7.33
CA LEU A 482 -49.32 -38.55 7.97
C LEU A 482 -50.15 -39.64 7.36
N GLN A 483 -51.43 -39.37 7.07
CA GLN A 483 -52.34 -40.31 6.42
C GLN A 483 -51.85 -40.66 5.00
N GLN A 484 -51.34 -39.68 4.25
CA GLN A 484 -50.76 -39.88 2.92
C GLN A 484 -49.48 -40.76 2.97
N ILE A 485 -48.64 -40.60 3.97
CA ILE A 485 -47.49 -41.50 4.20
C ILE A 485 -47.97 -42.94 4.39
N LEU A 486 -48.89 -43.14 5.34
CA LEU A 486 -49.44 -44.48 5.66
C LEU A 486 -50.11 -45.12 4.45
N LEU A 487 -50.98 -44.39 3.71
CA LEU A 487 -51.64 -44.87 2.52
C LEU A 487 -50.65 -45.32 1.46
N ASN A 488 -49.61 -44.52 1.16
CA ASN A 488 -48.62 -44.89 0.15
C ASN A 488 -47.80 -46.12 0.54
N LEU A 489 -47.34 -46.19 1.82
CA LEU A 489 -46.56 -47.34 2.28
C LEU A 489 -47.40 -48.63 2.33
N LEU A 490 -48.62 -48.56 2.86
CA LEU A 490 -49.53 -49.73 2.91
C LEU A 490 -49.97 -50.17 1.53
N ALA A 491 -50.29 -49.24 0.62
CA ALA A 491 -50.64 -49.58 -0.75
C ALA A 491 -49.53 -50.32 -1.48
N ASN A 492 -48.27 -49.85 -1.28
CA ASN A 492 -47.09 -50.55 -1.79
C ASN A 492 -46.91 -51.93 -1.16
N ALA A 493 -47.01 -52.05 0.18
CA ALA A 493 -46.98 -53.37 0.83
C ALA A 493 -48.02 -54.34 0.31
N ILE A 494 -49.27 -53.87 0.13
CA ILE A 494 -50.39 -54.72 -0.45
C ILE A 494 -50.06 -55.07 -1.90
N ALA A 495 -49.59 -54.15 -2.72
CA ALA A 495 -49.29 -54.39 -4.12
C ALA A 495 -48.25 -55.50 -4.32
N TYR A 496 -47.16 -55.45 -3.54
CA TYR A 496 -45.99 -56.31 -3.73
C TYR A 496 -45.97 -57.59 -2.83
N THR A 497 -46.89 -57.72 -1.90
CA THR A 497 -47.04 -58.96 -1.10
C THR A 497 -47.91 -59.96 -1.83
N PRO A 498 -47.47 -61.24 -1.99
CA PRO A 498 -48.28 -62.31 -2.53
C PRO A 498 -49.51 -62.64 -1.65
N GLU A 499 -50.52 -63.32 -2.21
CA GLU A 499 -51.68 -63.81 -1.46
C GLU A 499 -51.25 -64.61 -0.21
N GLY A 500 -51.94 -64.39 0.91
CA GLY A 500 -51.68 -65.07 2.19
C GLY A 500 -50.49 -64.52 2.98
N GLY A 501 -49.80 -63.49 2.47
CA GLY A 501 -48.65 -62.86 3.14
C GLY A 501 -49.04 -61.97 4.32
N ASN A 502 -47.99 -61.40 5.01
CA ASN A 502 -48.19 -60.58 6.20
C ASN A 502 -47.63 -59.14 5.95
N ILE A 503 -48.37 -58.16 6.49
CA ILE A 503 -47.96 -56.80 6.57
C ILE A 503 -48.00 -56.43 8.06
N THR A 504 -46.86 -55.90 8.58
CA THR A 504 -46.73 -55.51 10.00
C THR A 504 -46.41 -54.02 10.11
N ILE A 505 -47.18 -53.34 10.94
CA ILE A 505 -46.89 -51.96 11.30
C ILE A 505 -46.35 -51.95 12.73
N GLU A 506 -45.14 -51.37 12.92
CA GLU A 506 -44.57 -51.15 14.24
C GLU A 506 -44.44 -49.66 14.51
N LEU A 507 -44.75 -49.29 15.76
CA LEU A 507 -44.63 -47.91 16.21
C LEU A 507 -43.73 -47.86 17.44
N ARG A 508 -42.68 -47.08 17.40
CA ARG A 508 -41.75 -46.92 18.48
C ARG A 508 -41.43 -45.42 18.67
N ARG A 509 -41.16 -45.01 19.87
CA ARG A 509 -40.69 -43.65 20.12
C ARG A 509 -39.50 -43.66 21.07
N ASP A 510 -38.64 -42.69 20.91
CA ASP A 510 -37.67 -42.31 21.93
C ASP A 510 -37.97 -40.90 22.46
N GLU A 511 -36.97 -40.22 23.02
CA GLU A 511 -37.14 -38.89 23.61
C GLU A 511 -37.42 -37.82 22.52
N ASP A 512 -36.83 -37.94 21.34
CA ASP A 512 -36.85 -36.92 20.29
C ASP A 512 -37.67 -37.33 19.04
N TYR A 513 -37.77 -38.63 18.75
CA TYR A 513 -38.30 -39.11 17.48
C TYR A 513 -39.38 -40.21 17.62
N LEU A 514 -40.29 -40.20 16.68
CA LEU A 514 -41.21 -41.27 16.39
C LEU A 514 -40.67 -42.10 15.22
N TYR A 515 -40.69 -43.42 15.35
CA TYR A 515 -40.36 -44.40 14.33
C TYR A 515 -41.60 -45.16 13.94
N LEU A 516 -41.94 -45.11 12.63
CA LEU A 516 -43.03 -45.87 12.02
C LEU A 516 -42.39 -46.83 11.02
N ASP A 517 -42.42 -48.12 11.33
CA ASP A 517 -41.95 -49.20 10.46
C ASP A 517 -43.14 -49.90 9.78
N VAL A 518 -43.12 -50.00 8.46
CA VAL A 518 -44.05 -50.80 7.67
C VAL A 518 -43.25 -51.92 7.03
N ALA A 519 -43.47 -53.14 7.51
CA ALA A 519 -42.79 -54.35 7.05
C ALA A 519 -43.76 -55.23 6.24
N ASP A 520 -43.30 -55.73 5.11
CA ASP A 520 -44.02 -56.67 4.25
C ASP A 520 -43.23 -57.97 4.03
N THR A 521 -43.93 -59.08 3.76
CA THR A 521 -43.33 -60.36 3.36
C THR A 521 -43.43 -60.55 1.85
N GLY A 522 -43.25 -59.49 1.11
CA GLY A 522 -43.34 -59.40 -0.33
C GLY A 522 -42.15 -59.92 -1.11
N ILE A 523 -42.09 -59.56 -2.38
CA ILE A 523 -41.01 -59.97 -3.30
C ILE A 523 -39.64 -59.36 -2.97
N GLY A 524 -39.62 -58.35 -2.09
CA GLY A 524 -38.39 -57.59 -1.79
C GLY A 524 -37.91 -56.71 -2.94
N ILE A 525 -36.77 -56.03 -2.71
CA ILE A 525 -36.17 -55.08 -3.64
C ILE A 525 -34.68 -55.44 -3.81
N PRO A 526 -34.20 -55.56 -5.04
CA PRO A 526 -32.78 -55.78 -5.32
C PRO A 526 -31.90 -54.66 -4.75
N GLU A 527 -30.69 -54.98 -4.30
CA GLU A 527 -29.74 -54.04 -3.66
C GLU A 527 -29.41 -52.85 -4.56
N ASP A 528 -29.22 -53.09 -5.87
CA ASP A 528 -28.90 -52.05 -6.86
C ASP A 528 -30.01 -51.01 -7.03
N ASP A 529 -31.24 -51.37 -6.68
CA ASP A 529 -32.41 -50.51 -6.84
C ASP A 529 -32.76 -49.71 -5.58
N LEU A 530 -32.29 -50.12 -4.40
CA LEU A 530 -32.61 -49.48 -3.10
C LEU A 530 -32.36 -47.99 -3.08
N GLY A 531 -31.29 -47.51 -3.74
CA GLY A 531 -30.97 -46.08 -3.82
C GLY A 531 -31.91 -45.29 -4.71
N ARG A 532 -32.65 -45.96 -5.61
CA ARG A 532 -33.43 -45.32 -6.68
C ARG A 532 -34.92 -45.38 -6.48
N ILE A 533 -35.43 -46.23 -5.59
CA ILE A 533 -36.88 -46.41 -5.40
C ILE A 533 -37.62 -45.15 -4.96
N PHE A 534 -36.93 -44.16 -4.46
CA PHE A 534 -37.46 -42.84 -4.10
C PHE A 534 -37.37 -41.80 -5.23
N GLU A 535 -36.78 -42.19 -6.41
CA GLU A 535 -36.81 -41.37 -7.61
C GLU A 535 -38.21 -41.33 -8.22
N ARG A 536 -38.60 -40.21 -8.84
CA ARG A 536 -39.92 -40.04 -9.49
C ARG A 536 -40.05 -40.98 -10.67
N PHE A 537 -41.22 -41.69 -10.79
CA PHE A 537 -41.52 -42.67 -11.84
C PHE A 537 -40.58 -43.88 -11.87
N TYR A 538 -39.73 -44.05 -10.83
CA TYR A 538 -38.88 -45.23 -10.77
C TYR A 538 -39.67 -46.49 -10.40
N ARG A 539 -39.38 -47.58 -11.06
CA ARG A 539 -39.99 -48.90 -10.84
C ARG A 539 -38.97 -49.99 -11.16
N VAL A 540 -38.79 -50.95 -10.26
CA VAL A 540 -37.83 -52.07 -10.39
C VAL A 540 -38.15 -52.91 -11.62
N ASP A 541 -39.43 -53.23 -11.89
CA ASP A 541 -39.88 -54.01 -13.06
C ASP A 541 -41.06 -53.31 -13.74
N LYS A 542 -40.81 -52.72 -14.92
CA LYS A 542 -41.85 -52.03 -15.72
C LYS A 542 -42.92 -52.93 -16.31
N ALA A 543 -42.62 -54.22 -16.54
CA ALA A 543 -43.56 -55.17 -17.18
C ALA A 543 -44.54 -55.70 -16.16
N ARG A 544 -44.11 -56.22 -15.04
CA ARG A 544 -44.93 -56.87 -14.00
C ARG A 544 -45.77 -55.87 -13.19
N SER A 545 -45.33 -54.63 -13.13
CA SER A 545 -45.97 -53.58 -12.31
C SER A 545 -47.10 -52.83 -13.07
N ARG A 546 -47.35 -53.11 -14.36
CA ARG A 546 -48.56 -52.59 -15.05
C ARG A 546 -49.85 -53.17 -14.45
N ASP A 547 -49.84 -54.44 -14.07
CA ASP A 547 -50.99 -55.10 -13.46
C ASP A 547 -51.25 -54.62 -12.01
N SER A 548 -50.27 -54.08 -11.31
CA SER A 548 -50.44 -53.57 -9.94
C SER A 548 -50.91 -52.11 -9.87
N GLY A 549 -51.00 -51.37 -10.99
CA GLY A 549 -51.58 -50.01 -11.09
C GLY A 549 -50.77 -48.91 -10.41
N GLY A 550 -49.51 -49.14 -10.08
CA GLY A 550 -48.67 -48.16 -9.40
C GLY A 550 -48.17 -47.03 -10.33
N THR A 551 -48.19 -45.79 -9.87
CA THR A 551 -47.72 -44.58 -10.61
C THR A 551 -46.20 -44.36 -10.59
N GLY A 552 -45.49 -45.02 -9.65
CA GLY A 552 -44.06 -44.74 -9.39
C GLY A 552 -43.78 -43.40 -8.72
N LEU A 553 -44.85 -42.72 -8.24
CA LEU A 553 -44.74 -41.44 -7.53
C LEU A 553 -44.91 -41.59 -6.01
N GLY A 554 -45.56 -42.65 -5.53
CA GLY A 554 -45.95 -42.80 -4.12
C GLY A 554 -44.76 -42.71 -3.13
N LEU A 555 -43.64 -43.42 -3.40
CA LEU A 555 -42.44 -43.34 -2.52
C LEU A 555 -41.73 -41.99 -2.60
N ALA A 556 -41.72 -41.34 -3.76
CA ALA A 556 -41.20 -39.98 -3.91
C ALA A 556 -42.04 -38.97 -3.09
N ILE A 557 -43.38 -39.12 -3.11
CA ILE A 557 -44.30 -38.33 -2.28
C ILE A 557 -44.01 -38.55 -0.79
N VAL A 558 -43.90 -39.83 -0.35
CA VAL A 558 -43.56 -40.13 1.05
C VAL A 558 -42.26 -39.45 1.48
N LYS A 559 -41.20 -39.57 0.68
CA LYS A 559 -39.92 -38.93 0.96
C LYS A 559 -40.06 -37.40 1.13
N HIS A 560 -40.73 -36.74 0.19
CA HIS A 560 -40.91 -35.29 0.27
C HIS A 560 -41.81 -34.84 1.44
N ILE A 561 -42.84 -35.62 1.79
CA ILE A 561 -43.66 -35.36 2.98
C ILE A 561 -42.79 -35.50 4.25
N CYS A 562 -42.02 -36.59 4.37
CA CYS A 562 -41.11 -36.76 5.52
C CYS A 562 -40.13 -35.58 5.64
N GLU A 563 -39.51 -35.18 4.53
CA GLU A 563 -38.60 -34.00 4.50
C GLU A 563 -39.33 -32.70 4.90
N SER A 564 -40.58 -32.51 4.49
CA SER A 564 -41.40 -31.35 4.86
C SER A 564 -41.77 -31.34 6.36
N LEU A 565 -41.90 -32.52 6.97
CA LEU A 565 -42.11 -32.73 8.39
C LEU A 565 -40.79 -32.81 9.18
N HIS A 566 -39.66 -32.44 8.57
CA HIS A 566 -38.31 -32.51 9.17
C HIS A 566 -37.88 -33.93 9.59
N GLY A 567 -38.47 -34.94 9.00
CA GLY A 567 -38.14 -36.34 9.20
C GLY A 567 -37.38 -36.96 8.03
N SER A 568 -37.29 -38.28 8.03
CA SER A 568 -36.62 -39.05 6.99
C SER A 568 -37.32 -40.40 6.76
N ILE A 569 -37.10 -41.00 5.58
CA ILE A 569 -37.51 -42.38 5.27
C ILE A 569 -36.29 -43.19 4.84
N THR A 570 -36.18 -44.41 5.34
CA THR A 570 -35.20 -45.41 4.93
C THR A 570 -35.86 -46.73 4.57
N VAL A 571 -35.12 -47.59 3.84
CA VAL A 571 -35.61 -48.91 3.44
C VAL A 571 -34.53 -49.96 3.76
N ARG A 572 -34.99 -51.12 4.22
CA ARG A 572 -34.19 -52.34 4.30
C ARG A 572 -35.00 -53.44 3.60
N SER A 573 -34.42 -54.08 2.61
CA SER A 573 -35.10 -55.12 1.87
C SER A 573 -34.14 -56.22 1.44
N THR A 574 -34.68 -57.43 1.30
CA THR A 574 -33.98 -58.57 0.76
C THR A 574 -34.91 -59.21 -0.29
N GLU A 575 -34.38 -59.39 -1.50
CA GLU A 575 -35.16 -59.98 -2.61
C GLU A 575 -35.63 -61.39 -2.24
N GLY A 576 -36.91 -61.64 -2.44
CA GLY A 576 -37.60 -62.91 -2.10
C GLY A 576 -37.98 -63.04 -0.61
N VAL A 577 -37.67 -62.10 0.27
CA VAL A 577 -38.01 -62.16 1.70
C VAL A 577 -39.02 -61.09 2.11
N GLY A 578 -38.85 -59.84 1.58
CA GLY A 578 -39.74 -58.73 1.88
C GLY A 578 -38.97 -57.42 2.12
N SER A 579 -39.72 -56.35 2.48
CA SER A 579 -39.16 -55.01 2.69
C SER A 579 -39.64 -54.41 4.02
N ILE A 580 -38.83 -53.53 4.59
CA ILE A 580 -39.17 -52.71 5.76
C ILE A 580 -38.88 -51.26 5.42
N PHE A 581 -39.95 -50.46 5.36
CA PHE A 581 -39.84 -49.01 5.21
C PHE A 581 -39.93 -48.36 6.59
N SER A 582 -38.92 -47.61 6.98
CA SER A 582 -38.81 -46.96 8.29
C SER A 582 -38.89 -45.43 8.13
N VAL A 583 -39.97 -44.86 8.63
CA VAL A 583 -40.18 -43.40 8.68
C VAL A 583 -39.79 -42.89 10.07
N THR A 584 -38.96 -41.87 10.13
CA THR A 584 -38.52 -41.20 11.36
C THR A 584 -39.02 -39.77 11.36
N LEU A 585 -39.80 -39.37 12.36
CA LEU A 585 -40.38 -38.04 12.49
C LEU A 585 -40.02 -37.43 13.86
N PRO A 586 -39.67 -36.15 13.94
CA PRO A 586 -39.45 -35.50 15.23
C PRO A 586 -40.76 -35.36 16.01
N LEU A 587 -40.73 -35.62 17.36
CA LEU A 587 -41.90 -35.48 18.22
C LEU A 587 -42.31 -34.03 18.39
N ASP A 588 -41.31 -33.13 18.57
CA ASP A 588 -41.51 -31.69 18.61
C ASP A 588 -41.05 -31.08 17.29
N ASN A 589 -41.99 -30.74 16.42
CA ASN A 589 -41.68 -29.94 15.25
C ASN A 589 -41.51 -28.47 15.68
N PRO A 590 -40.37 -27.83 15.39
CA PRO A 590 -40.18 -26.42 15.70
C PRO A 590 -41.25 -25.59 14.97
N ILE A 591 -41.92 -24.73 15.72
CA ILE A 591 -42.76 -23.67 15.15
C ILE A 591 -41.85 -22.76 14.35
N SER A 592 -41.97 -22.78 13.02
CA SER A 592 -41.28 -21.85 12.12
C SER A 592 -41.86 -20.43 12.23
#